data_8ed042370197c98317dd2e3b041154fe
#
_entry.id   8ed042370197c98317dd2e3b041154fe
#
_cell.length_a   1.000
_cell.length_b   1.000
_cell.length_c   1.000
_cell.angle_alpha   90.00
_cell.angle_beta   90.00
_cell.angle_gamma   90.00
#
_symmetry.space_group_name_H-M   'P 1'
#
loop_
_entity.id
_entity.type
_entity.pdbx_description
1 polymer ?
#
loop_
_entity_poly.entity_id
_entity_poly.type
_entity_poly.pdbx_seq_one_letter_code
_entity_poly.pdbx_strand_id
1 'polypeptide(L)'
;MKKTKIFLCIVWVLVFAGTGSIAWAADAVAGYQTASQQENMDAASEGDNGTGDGLDDDLFDAFEDDASGKSRVADPIYYFNYAMYTINDRLYFYALKPLASGYKAIVPAPARRGVRNFFHNLLFPVRFVNNLLQGKLHQASDEIGIFIVNTTAGVAGFNQVAQKHLNLQTNTEDLGQTLGTYHITEGFYLFLPFFGPSTLRDTLGRAGDYFITPLNYVEPWELEWGLGILDTVNRTSFRIGDYEDLKSASLDPYTAIKNAYIQNRRSQVKR
;
A
#
# COMPACT_ATOMS: atom_id res chain seq x y z
N MET A 1 14.18 28.55 -21.59
CA MET A 1 12.92 28.42 -20.84
C MET A 1 12.14 27.11 -21.09
N LYS A 2 12.01 26.56 -22.32
CA LYS A 2 11.30 25.29 -22.57
C LYS A 2 11.99 24.04 -21.99
N LYS A 3 13.34 23.95 -22.04
CA LYS A 3 14.08 22.80 -21.53
C LYS A 3 14.07 22.69 -20.00
N THR A 4 14.05 23.81 -19.30
CA THR A 4 13.92 23.85 -17.83
C THR A 4 12.54 23.39 -17.37
N LYS A 5 11.49 23.72 -18.12
CA LYS A 5 10.12 23.26 -17.84
C LYS A 5 9.97 21.77 -18.08
N ILE A 6 10.61 21.20 -19.10
CA ILE A 6 10.59 19.75 -19.37
C ILE A 6 11.37 18.98 -18.29
N PHE A 7 12.53 19.49 -17.86
CA PHE A 7 13.30 18.88 -16.77
C PHE A 7 12.55 18.98 -15.44
N LEU A 8 11.93 20.14 -15.15
CA LEU A 8 11.02 20.28 -14.00
C LEU A 8 9.79 19.36 -14.12
N CYS A 9 9.19 19.19 -15.31
CA CYS A 9 8.09 18.24 -15.51
C CYS A 9 8.54 16.79 -15.33
N ILE A 10 9.72 16.39 -15.75
CA ILE A 10 10.24 15.02 -15.56
C ILE A 10 10.58 14.79 -14.09
N VAL A 11 11.22 15.72 -13.42
CA VAL A 11 11.42 15.69 -11.95
C VAL A 11 10.07 15.77 -11.25
N TRP A 12 9.14 16.54 -11.77
CA TRP A 12 7.78 16.68 -11.28
C TRP A 12 6.96 15.39 -11.42
N VAL A 13 7.02 14.69 -12.56
CA VAL A 13 6.40 13.37 -12.75
C VAL A 13 7.05 12.31 -11.86
N LEU A 14 8.37 12.35 -11.66
CA LEU A 14 9.08 11.42 -10.76
C LEU A 14 8.84 11.72 -9.28
N VAL A 15 8.61 12.98 -8.91
CA VAL A 15 8.33 13.40 -7.53
C VAL A 15 6.82 13.34 -7.21
N PHE A 16 5.95 13.41 -8.24
CA PHE A 16 4.54 13.75 -8.09
C PHE A 16 3.51 12.69 -8.51
N ALA A 17 3.93 11.54 -9.02
CA ALA A 17 3.01 10.45 -9.33
C ALA A 17 2.41 9.77 -8.09
N GLY A 18 2.10 10.50 -7.02
CA GLY A 18 1.45 9.83 -5.92
C GLY A 18 1.34 10.58 -4.61
N THR A 19 0.25 11.24 -4.46
CA THR A 19 -0.28 11.70 -3.17
C THR A 19 -0.64 10.57 -2.19
N GLY A 20 -0.30 9.31 -2.50
CA GLY A 20 -0.68 8.14 -1.70
C GLY A 20 0.44 7.42 -0.94
N SER A 21 1.68 7.90 -0.94
CA SER A 21 2.77 6.93 -0.85
C SER A 21 3.78 7.07 0.27
N ILE A 22 3.71 8.03 1.16
CA ILE A 22 4.58 7.99 2.36
C ILE A 22 3.98 7.06 3.44
N ALA A 23 2.76 6.56 3.24
CA ALA A 23 2.15 5.51 4.07
C ALA A 23 2.71 4.09 3.81
N TRP A 24 3.73 3.95 2.94
CA TRP A 24 4.32 2.69 2.51
C TRP A 24 4.76 1.78 3.67
N ALA A 25 5.33 2.37 4.72
CA ALA A 25 5.76 1.63 5.90
C ALA A 25 4.58 0.91 6.55
N ALA A 26 3.46 1.60 6.63
CA ALA A 26 2.24 1.10 7.20
C ALA A 26 1.58 0.01 6.32
N ASP A 27 1.62 0.17 5.00
CA ASP A 27 1.05 -0.82 4.07
C ASP A 27 1.93 -2.09 3.99
N ALA A 28 3.25 -1.95 4.08
CA ALA A 28 4.16 -3.10 4.15
C ALA A 28 3.95 -3.92 5.43
N VAL A 29 3.76 -3.27 6.58
CA VAL A 29 3.52 -3.95 7.86
C VAL A 29 2.14 -4.59 7.92
N ALA A 30 1.10 -3.96 7.35
CA ALA A 30 -0.23 -4.59 7.27
C ALA A 30 -0.19 -5.88 6.44
N GLY A 31 0.59 -5.90 5.35
CA GLY A 31 0.83 -7.10 4.56
C GLY A 31 1.54 -8.21 5.35
N TYR A 32 2.52 -7.86 6.17
CA TYR A 32 3.22 -8.81 7.02
C TYR A 32 2.29 -9.40 8.11
N GLN A 33 1.50 -8.56 8.77
CA GLN A 33 0.57 -9.02 9.81
C GLN A 33 -0.56 -9.89 9.26
N THR A 34 -1.09 -9.59 8.06
CA THR A 34 -2.08 -10.44 7.38
C THR A 34 -1.47 -11.78 6.94
N ALA A 35 -0.25 -11.78 6.43
CA ALA A 35 0.44 -13.00 6.03
C ALA A 35 0.72 -13.91 7.24
N SER A 36 1.23 -13.36 8.34
CA SER A 36 1.50 -14.11 9.57
C SER A 36 0.23 -14.61 10.28
N GLN A 37 -0.90 -13.91 10.16
CA GLN A 37 -2.17 -14.39 10.69
C GLN A 37 -2.77 -15.51 9.83
N GLN A 38 -2.60 -15.43 8.51
CA GLN A 38 -3.04 -16.48 7.59
C GLN A 38 -2.23 -17.77 7.83
N GLU A 39 -0.91 -17.66 7.96
CA GLU A 39 -0.01 -18.77 8.25
C GLU A 39 -0.34 -19.44 9.58
N ASN A 40 -0.66 -18.67 10.62
CA ASN A 40 -1.12 -19.20 11.91
C ASN A 40 -2.52 -19.83 11.84
N MET A 41 -3.41 -19.38 10.96
CA MET A 41 -4.74 -20.00 10.76
C MET A 41 -4.64 -21.29 9.95
N ASP A 42 -3.78 -21.32 8.93
CA ASP A 42 -3.53 -22.51 8.13
C ASP A 42 -2.84 -23.60 8.96
N ALA A 43 -1.85 -23.25 9.79
CA ALA A 43 -1.21 -24.13 10.76
C ALA A 43 -2.18 -24.65 11.85
N ALA A 44 -3.16 -23.85 12.26
CA ALA A 44 -4.17 -24.28 13.23
C ALA A 44 -5.25 -25.19 12.62
N SER A 45 -5.43 -25.20 11.30
CA SER A 45 -6.39 -26.07 10.60
C SER A 45 -5.81 -27.46 10.25
N GLU A 46 -4.49 -27.61 10.23
CA GLU A 46 -3.80 -28.91 9.99
C GLU A 46 -3.49 -29.71 11.28
N GLY A 47 -3.82 -29.19 12.44
CA GLY A 47 -3.51 -29.78 13.74
C GLY A 47 -4.52 -30.75 14.29
N ASP A 48 -4.86 -31.85 13.60
CA ASP A 48 -5.33 -33.07 14.26
C ASP A 48 -5.04 -34.32 13.41
N ASN A 49 -3.82 -34.88 13.54
CA ASN A 49 -3.56 -36.31 13.61
C ASN A 49 -2.03 -36.61 13.68
N GLY A 50 -1.60 -37.16 14.82
CA GLY A 50 -0.60 -38.21 14.85
C GLY A 50 0.85 -37.86 15.21
N THR A 51 1.16 -38.10 16.47
CA THR A 51 2.44 -38.67 17.00
C THR A 51 3.75 -38.03 16.55
N GLY A 52 4.35 -37.39 17.49
CA GLY A 52 5.74 -37.14 17.84
C GLY A 52 6.86 -37.41 16.84
N ASP A 53 7.81 -36.50 16.89
CA ASP A 53 9.21 -36.64 16.42
C ASP A 53 9.57 -36.12 15.03
N GLY A 54 8.94 -35.04 14.55
CA GLY A 54 9.29 -34.39 13.29
C GLY A 54 9.21 -32.82 13.29
N LEU A 55 9.03 -32.19 14.43
CA LEU A 55 8.73 -30.76 14.49
C LEU A 55 9.94 -29.83 14.25
N ASP A 56 11.17 -30.36 14.31
CA ASP A 56 12.39 -29.55 14.12
C ASP A 56 12.84 -29.52 12.65
N ASP A 57 12.59 -30.56 11.86
CA ASP A 57 13.04 -30.62 10.46
C ASP A 57 12.13 -29.81 9.52
N ASP A 58 10.79 -29.85 9.70
CA ASP A 58 9.85 -29.10 8.87
C ASP A 58 9.94 -27.57 9.10
N LEU A 59 10.31 -27.14 10.32
CA LEU A 59 10.54 -25.74 10.61
C LEU A 59 11.84 -25.24 9.97
N PHE A 60 12.89 -26.07 9.94
CA PHE A 60 14.15 -25.77 9.27
C PHE A 60 13.99 -25.78 7.76
N ASP A 61 13.24 -26.71 7.17
CA ASP A 61 12.91 -26.76 5.74
C ASP A 61 12.10 -25.52 5.30
N ALA A 62 11.17 -25.01 6.12
CA ALA A 62 10.47 -23.77 5.85
C ALA A 62 11.41 -22.55 5.85
N PHE A 63 12.45 -22.55 6.68
CA PHE A 63 13.50 -21.53 6.65
C PHE A 63 14.52 -21.75 5.52
N GLU A 64 14.80 -22.99 5.12
CA GLU A 64 15.68 -23.32 4.00
C GLU A 64 14.99 -23.13 2.64
N ASP A 65 13.69 -23.34 2.50
CA ASP A 65 12.92 -23.00 1.29
C ASP A 65 12.87 -21.48 1.04
N ASP A 66 12.87 -20.65 2.06
CA ASP A 66 13.13 -19.22 1.93
C ASP A 66 14.61 -18.91 1.60
N ALA A 67 15.54 -19.77 1.94
CA ALA A 67 16.96 -19.71 1.56
C ALA A 67 17.25 -20.30 0.16
N SER A 68 16.40 -21.20 -0.36
CA SER A 68 16.58 -21.90 -1.63
C SER A 68 15.82 -21.25 -2.82
N GLY A 69 16.00 -19.93 -3.06
CA GLY A 69 16.01 -19.43 -4.44
C GLY A 69 14.75 -19.46 -5.29
N LYS A 70 13.60 -19.90 -4.83
CA LYS A 70 12.35 -19.88 -5.62
C LYS A 70 11.60 -18.57 -5.48
N SER A 71 11.93 -17.64 -6.38
CA SER A 71 11.15 -16.42 -6.66
C SER A 71 11.55 -15.16 -5.89
N ARG A 72 12.85 -14.93 -5.69
CA ARG A 72 13.31 -13.60 -5.27
C ARG A 72 13.16 -12.62 -6.43
N VAL A 73 12.37 -11.57 -6.24
CA VAL A 73 12.37 -10.46 -7.19
C VAL A 73 13.76 -9.86 -7.24
N ALA A 74 14.34 -9.80 -8.45
CA ALA A 74 15.69 -9.30 -8.67
C ALA A 74 15.81 -7.85 -8.20
N ASP A 75 16.96 -7.50 -7.64
CA ASP A 75 17.31 -6.17 -7.18
C ASP A 75 18.61 -5.70 -7.84
N PRO A 76 18.59 -5.46 -9.17
CA PRO A 76 19.79 -5.13 -9.92
C PRO A 76 20.37 -3.75 -9.56
N ILE A 77 19.57 -2.89 -8.97
CA ILE A 77 19.93 -1.52 -8.55
C ILE A 77 19.96 -1.38 -7.02
N TYR A 78 20.40 -2.43 -6.33
CA TYR A 78 20.42 -2.50 -4.87
C TYR A 78 20.97 -1.24 -4.20
N TYR A 79 22.10 -0.69 -4.64
CA TYR A 79 22.71 0.49 -4.03
C TYR A 79 21.82 1.74 -4.15
N PHE A 80 21.13 1.91 -5.26
CA PHE A 80 20.14 2.97 -5.42
C PHE A 80 18.94 2.74 -4.49
N ASN A 81 18.39 1.54 -4.49
CA ASN A 81 17.25 1.18 -3.65
C ASN A 81 17.56 1.35 -2.16
N TYR A 82 18.74 0.94 -1.72
CA TYR A 82 19.19 1.10 -0.34
C TYR A 82 19.39 2.58 0.05
N ALA A 83 19.91 3.40 -0.87
CA ALA A 83 20.00 4.85 -0.65
C ALA A 83 18.62 5.50 -0.50
N MET A 84 17.66 5.12 -1.35
CA MET A 84 16.28 5.62 -1.28
C MET A 84 15.56 5.12 -0.01
N TYR A 85 15.79 3.86 0.38
CA TYR A 85 15.32 3.35 1.67
C TYR A 85 15.85 4.22 2.83
N THR A 86 17.14 4.52 2.84
CA THR A 86 17.76 5.32 3.90
C THR A 86 17.20 6.76 3.95
N ILE A 87 16.94 7.37 2.79
CA ILE A 87 16.30 8.70 2.71
C ILE A 87 14.89 8.63 3.28
N ASN A 88 14.09 7.64 2.87
CA ASN A 88 12.72 7.48 3.33
C ASN A 88 12.66 7.15 4.84
N ASP A 89 13.57 6.33 5.34
CA ASP A 89 13.70 6.03 6.77
C ASP A 89 13.94 7.30 7.60
N ARG A 90 14.87 8.13 7.15
CA ARG A 90 15.13 9.44 7.80
C ARG A 90 13.92 10.37 7.70
N LEU A 91 13.28 10.44 6.52
CA LEU A 91 12.08 11.26 6.33
C LEU A 91 10.94 10.81 7.26
N TYR A 92 10.78 9.50 7.44
CA TYR A 92 9.80 8.95 8.37
C TYR A 92 10.09 9.43 9.81
N PHE A 93 11.30 9.21 10.34
CA PHE A 93 11.60 9.53 11.72
C PHE A 93 11.67 11.03 12.00
N TYR A 94 12.21 11.85 11.09
CA TYR A 94 12.45 13.28 11.34
C TYR A 94 11.30 14.18 10.89
N ALA A 95 10.45 13.74 9.97
CA ALA A 95 9.35 14.54 9.47
C ALA A 95 7.99 13.90 9.68
N LEU A 96 7.74 12.71 9.09
CA LEU A 96 6.41 12.13 9.04
C LEU A 96 5.89 11.70 10.42
N LYS A 97 6.70 10.98 11.20
CA LYS A 97 6.31 10.51 12.54
C LYS A 97 6.02 11.66 13.52
N PRO A 98 6.85 12.73 13.63
CA PRO A 98 6.52 13.88 14.46
C PRO A 98 5.24 14.58 14.04
N LEU A 99 5.03 14.79 12.72
CA LEU A 99 3.81 15.40 12.20
C LEU A 99 2.57 14.55 12.49
N ALA A 100 2.65 13.24 12.25
CA ALA A 100 1.56 12.30 12.52
C ALA A 100 1.25 12.20 14.02
N SER A 101 2.26 12.25 14.89
CA SER A 101 2.09 12.24 16.33
C SER A 101 1.42 13.53 16.83
N GLY A 102 1.85 14.68 16.34
CA GLY A 102 1.22 15.97 16.65
C GLY A 102 -0.23 16.02 16.16
N TYR A 103 -0.50 15.57 14.93
CA TYR A 103 -1.84 15.45 14.38
C TYR A 103 -2.72 14.49 15.22
N LYS A 104 -2.19 13.33 15.62
CA LYS A 104 -2.87 12.37 16.50
C LYS A 104 -3.23 12.97 17.86
N ALA A 105 -2.39 13.84 18.40
CA ALA A 105 -2.62 14.47 19.70
C ALA A 105 -3.75 15.52 19.65
N ILE A 106 -3.89 16.23 18.51
CA ILE A 106 -4.87 17.31 18.34
C ILE A 106 -6.20 16.80 17.81
N VAL A 107 -6.17 15.88 16.82
CA VAL A 107 -7.36 15.43 16.11
C VAL A 107 -7.87 14.11 16.69
N PRO A 108 -9.11 14.07 17.22
CA PRO A 108 -9.67 12.87 17.83
C PRO A 108 -9.87 11.73 16.80
N ALA A 109 -9.77 10.48 17.25
CA ALA A 109 -9.84 9.31 16.40
C ALA A 109 -11.08 9.23 15.47
N PRO A 110 -12.31 9.64 15.89
CA PRO A 110 -13.46 9.67 14.99
C PRO A 110 -13.27 10.60 13.79
N ALA A 111 -12.71 11.80 14.00
CA ALA A 111 -12.45 12.76 12.93
C ALA A 111 -11.38 12.22 11.97
N ARG A 112 -10.28 11.66 12.49
CA ARG A 112 -9.24 11.01 11.68
C ARG A 112 -9.78 9.85 10.84
N ARG A 113 -10.71 9.04 11.40
CA ARG A 113 -11.40 8.00 10.64
C ARG A 113 -12.26 8.59 9.52
N GLY A 114 -12.98 9.68 9.79
CA GLY A 114 -13.75 10.39 8.78
C GLY A 114 -12.86 10.87 7.61
N VAL A 115 -11.73 11.50 7.91
CA VAL A 115 -10.76 11.94 6.89
C VAL A 115 -10.25 10.76 6.06
N ARG A 116 -9.86 9.65 6.69
CA ARG A 116 -9.43 8.44 5.98
C ARG A 116 -10.53 7.88 5.06
N ASN A 117 -11.78 7.86 5.55
CA ASN A 117 -12.91 7.37 4.78
C ASN A 117 -13.21 8.28 3.58
N PHE A 118 -13.10 9.60 3.75
CA PHE A 118 -13.24 10.58 2.67
C PHE A 118 -12.23 10.32 1.55
N PHE A 119 -10.94 10.22 1.86
CA PHE A 119 -9.91 9.92 0.86
C PHE A 119 -10.11 8.54 0.21
N HIS A 120 -10.52 7.55 0.99
CA HIS A 120 -10.88 6.24 0.46
C HIS A 120 -12.05 6.34 -0.53
N ASN A 121 -13.11 7.10 -0.19
CA ASN A 121 -14.25 7.32 -1.09
C ASN A 121 -13.84 8.09 -2.36
N LEU A 122 -12.95 9.06 -2.24
CA LEU A 122 -12.42 9.85 -3.36
C LEU A 122 -11.66 8.97 -4.38
N LEU A 123 -10.97 7.92 -3.93
CA LEU A 123 -10.25 6.98 -4.79
C LEU A 123 -11.16 5.93 -5.47
N PHE A 124 -12.49 6.08 -5.38
CA PHE A 124 -13.45 5.21 -6.07
C PHE A 124 -13.14 4.98 -7.56
N PRO A 125 -12.82 6.02 -8.39
CA PRO A 125 -12.62 5.80 -9.83
C PRO A 125 -11.46 4.83 -10.13
N VAL A 126 -10.38 4.89 -9.35
CA VAL A 126 -9.23 3.98 -9.50
C VAL A 126 -9.67 2.53 -9.25
N ARG A 127 -10.36 2.27 -8.14
CA ARG A 127 -10.85 0.92 -7.80
C ARG A 127 -11.88 0.42 -8.81
N PHE A 128 -12.81 1.27 -9.19
CA PHE A 128 -13.86 0.92 -10.17
C PHE A 128 -13.27 0.50 -11.51
N VAL A 129 -12.38 1.33 -12.09
CA VAL A 129 -11.77 1.06 -13.39
C VAL A 129 -10.93 -0.23 -13.32
N ASN A 130 -10.15 -0.43 -12.27
CA ASN A 130 -9.31 -1.60 -12.15
C ASN A 130 -10.12 -2.89 -11.91
N ASN A 131 -11.22 -2.85 -11.16
CA ASN A 131 -12.15 -3.98 -11.06
C ASN A 131 -12.77 -4.31 -12.43
N LEU A 132 -13.16 -3.29 -13.21
CA LEU A 132 -13.67 -3.52 -14.59
C LEU A 132 -12.62 -4.14 -15.49
N LEU A 133 -11.39 -3.62 -15.49
CA LEU A 133 -10.30 -4.14 -16.29
C LEU A 133 -9.96 -5.59 -15.94
N GLN A 134 -10.15 -5.99 -14.71
CA GLN A 134 -9.96 -7.37 -14.27
C GLN A 134 -11.17 -8.29 -14.51
N GLY A 135 -12.27 -7.76 -15.08
CA GLY A 135 -13.51 -8.52 -15.31
C GLY A 135 -14.30 -8.81 -14.02
N LYS A 136 -13.96 -8.18 -12.91
CA LYS A 136 -14.64 -8.31 -11.60
C LYS A 136 -15.89 -7.42 -11.56
N LEU A 137 -16.89 -7.73 -12.43
CA LEU A 137 -18.07 -6.88 -12.64
C LEU A 137 -18.93 -6.70 -11.39
N HIS A 138 -19.02 -7.73 -10.55
CA HIS A 138 -19.75 -7.64 -9.28
C HIS A 138 -19.10 -6.65 -8.33
N GLN A 139 -17.78 -6.76 -8.14
CA GLN A 139 -17.01 -5.84 -7.30
C GLN A 139 -17.03 -4.41 -7.87
N ALA A 140 -16.97 -4.26 -9.20
CA ALA A 140 -17.12 -2.95 -9.82
C ALA A 140 -18.50 -2.34 -9.55
N SER A 141 -19.58 -3.12 -9.59
CA SER A 141 -20.93 -2.64 -9.25
C SER A 141 -21.06 -2.28 -7.78
N ASP A 142 -20.43 -3.06 -6.88
CA ASP A 142 -20.39 -2.75 -5.46
C ASP A 142 -19.67 -1.42 -5.18
N GLU A 143 -18.55 -1.16 -5.87
CA GLU A 143 -17.82 0.11 -5.74
C GLU A 143 -18.69 1.32 -6.14
N ILE A 144 -19.54 1.21 -7.18
CA ILE A 144 -20.50 2.26 -7.53
C ILE A 144 -21.52 2.47 -6.39
N GLY A 145 -22.08 1.39 -5.88
CA GLY A 145 -23.04 1.45 -4.77
C GLY A 145 -22.43 2.07 -3.52
N ILE A 146 -21.22 1.65 -3.16
CA ILE A 146 -20.45 2.19 -2.05
C ILE A 146 -20.20 3.69 -2.22
N PHE A 147 -19.75 4.12 -3.40
CA PHE A 147 -19.48 5.52 -3.68
C PHE A 147 -20.75 6.38 -3.57
N ILE A 148 -21.86 5.96 -4.19
CA ILE A 148 -23.11 6.71 -4.14
C ILE A 148 -23.64 6.83 -2.71
N VAL A 149 -23.72 5.73 -1.99
CA VAL A 149 -24.27 5.70 -0.61
C VAL A 149 -23.37 6.47 0.35
N ASN A 150 -22.05 6.28 0.28
CA ASN A 150 -21.13 6.99 1.16
C ASN A 150 -21.04 8.49 0.82
N THR A 151 -21.20 8.87 -0.44
CA THR A 151 -21.19 10.29 -0.82
C THR A 151 -22.47 10.98 -0.38
N THR A 152 -23.63 10.36 -0.52
CA THR A 152 -24.94 10.96 -0.19
C THR A 152 -25.27 10.80 1.29
N ALA A 153 -25.46 9.60 1.77
CA ALA A 153 -25.83 9.31 3.17
C ALA A 153 -24.62 9.40 4.12
N GLY A 154 -23.40 9.16 3.63
CA GLY A 154 -22.16 9.19 4.40
C GLY A 154 -21.50 10.56 4.49
N VAL A 155 -22.15 11.65 4.00
CA VAL A 155 -21.61 13.01 3.99
C VAL A 155 -20.26 13.06 3.27
N ALA A 156 -20.29 12.99 1.93
CA ALA A 156 -19.11 12.98 1.06
C ALA A 156 -18.08 11.87 1.40
N GLY A 157 -18.54 10.75 1.98
CA GLY A 157 -17.67 9.62 2.32
C GLY A 157 -17.02 9.67 3.70
N PHE A 158 -17.28 10.69 4.53
CA PHE A 158 -16.76 10.73 5.91
C PHE A 158 -17.28 9.56 6.76
N ASN A 159 -18.49 9.06 6.48
CA ASN A 159 -19.05 7.87 7.09
C ASN A 159 -19.18 6.76 6.06
N GLN A 160 -18.77 5.57 6.42
CA GLN A 160 -18.91 4.36 5.60
C GLN A 160 -20.28 3.71 5.83
N VAL A 161 -21.34 4.33 5.32
CA VAL A 161 -22.73 3.88 5.50
C VAL A 161 -22.99 2.60 4.71
N ALA A 162 -22.47 2.49 3.50
CA ALA A 162 -22.62 1.32 2.66
C ALA A 162 -22.04 0.05 3.31
N GLN A 163 -20.85 0.16 3.89
CA GLN A 163 -20.21 -0.97 4.58
C GLN A 163 -20.93 -1.37 5.87
N LYS A 164 -21.44 -0.38 6.62
CA LYS A 164 -22.06 -0.63 7.92
C LYS A 164 -23.50 -1.14 7.82
N HIS A 165 -24.27 -0.70 6.85
CA HIS A 165 -25.70 -0.96 6.76
C HIS A 165 -26.10 -1.84 5.58
N LEU A 166 -25.31 -1.89 4.51
CA LEU A 166 -25.59 -2.69 3.33
C LEU A 166 -24.62 -3.87 3.18
N ASN A 167 -23.65 -4.02 4.10
CA ASN A 167 -22.62 -5.06 4.09
C ASN A 167 -21.81 -5.10 2.76
N LEU A 168 -21.78 -4.00 1.99
CA LEU A 168 -20.96 -3.90 0.79
C LEU A 168 -19.50 -3.80 1.18
N GLN A 169 -18.66 -4.58 0.53
CA GLN A 169 -17.22 -4.57 0.79
C GLN A 169 -16.48 -3.96 -0.40
N THR A 170 -15.56 -3.06 -0.08
CA THR A 170 -14.70 -2.46 -1.09
C THR A 170 -13.63 -3.45 -1.53
N ASN A 171 -13.37 -3.49 -2.82
CA ASN A 171 -12.27 -4.25 -3.42
C ASN A 171 -11.18 -3.28 -3.89
N THR A 172 -10.08 -3.22 -3.12
CA THR A 172 -9.01 -2.26 -3.36
C THR A 172 -8.08 -2.74 -4.47
N GLU A 173 -8.48 -2.51 -5.72
CA GLU A 173 -7.69 -2.83 -6.89
C GLU A 173 -6.96 -1.60 -7.43
N ASP A 174 -5.77 -1.83 -7.97
CA ASP A 174 -4.95 -0.85 -8.66
C ASP A 174 -4.43 -1.41 -10.00
N LEU A 175 -3.88 -0.57 -10.85
CA LEU A 175 -3.41 -1.00 -12.17
C LEU A 175 -2.21 -1.95 -12.08
N GLY A 176 -1.38 -1.88 -11.04
CA GLY A 176 -0.32 -2.84 -10.80
C GLY A 176 -0.86 -4.25 -10.55
N GLN A 177 -1.96 -4.38 -9.80
CA GLN A 177 -2.68 -5.65 -9.61
C GLN A 177 -3.33 -6.10 -10.92
N THR A 178 -3.98 -5.20 -11.64
CA THR A 178 -4.58 -5.47 -12.95
C THR A 178 -3.54 -6.02 -13.94
N LEU A 179 -2.37 -5.41 -14.04
CA LEU A 179 -1.27 -5.93 -14.85
C LEU A 179 -0.81 -7.32 -14.37
N GLY A 180 -0.81 -7.56 -13.05
CA GLY A 180 -0.50 -8.85 -12.46
C GLY A 180 -1.50 -9.95 -12.84
N THR A 181 -2.81 -9.67 -12.86
CA THR A 181 -3.84 -10.62 -13.31
C THR A 181 -3.72 -10.96 -14.79
N TYR A 182 -3.17 -10.07 -15.60
CA TYR A 182 -2.78 -10.34 -17.00
C TYR A 182 -1.42 -11.03 -17.14
N HIS A 183 -0.91 -11.63 -16.05
CA HIS A 183 0.37 -12.37 -16.02
C HIS A 183 1.60 -11.53 -16.35
N ILE A 184 1.52 -10.20 -16.24
CA ILE A 184 2.71 -9.35 -16.31
C ILE A 184 3.48 -9.50 -14.99
N THR A 185 4.71 -9.97 -15.10
CA THR A 185 5.59 -10.21 -13.95
C THR A 185 5.94 -8.91 -13.22
N GLU A 186 6.35 -9.02 -11.95
CA GLU A 186 6.74 -7.86 -11.14
C GLU A 186 7.90 -7.07 -11.73
N GLY A 187 8.75 -7.71 -12.57
CA GLY A 187 10.01 -7.14 -13.03
C GLY A 187 11.03 -7.09 -11.88
N PHE A 188 11.81 -6.01 -11.81
CA PHE A 188 12.78 -5.83 -10.74
C PHE A 188 12.24 -4.94 -9.63
N TYR A 189 12.85 -5.08 -8.44
CA TYR A 189 12.51 -4.29 -7.28
C TYR A 189 12.98 -2.83 -7.39
N LEU A 190 12.13 -1.91 -6.97
CA LEU A 190 12.38 -0.47 -6.91
C LEU A 190 12.04 0.05 -5.51
N PHE A 191 12.92 0.88 -4.96
CA PHE A 191 12.59 1.68 -3.79
C PHE A 191 12.48 3.14 -4.20
N LEU A 192 11.26 3.66 -4.22
CA LEU A 192 11.00 5.00 -4.73
C LEU A 192 11.16 6.04 -3.61
N PRO A 193 11.79 7.22 -3.91
CA PRO A 193 11.83 8.30 -2.94
C PRO A 193 10.39 8.75 -2.62
N PHE A 194 10.10 8.97 -1.36
CA PHE A 194 8.78 9.30 -0.80
C PHE A 194 7.71 8.20 -0.93
N PHE A 195 7.78 7.34 -1.95
CA PHE A 195 6.77 6.32 -2.26
C PHE A 195 7.05 4.95 -1.64
N GLY A 196 8.30 4.72 -1.21
CA GLY A 196 8.72 3.48 -0.59
C GLY A 196 8.88 2.30 -1.54
N PRO A 197 8.68 1.06 -1.04
CA PRO A 197 8.88 -0.16 -1.82
C PRO A 197 7.91 -0.25 -3.00
N SER A 198 8.40 -0.75 -4.12
CA SER A 198 7.66 -0.94 -5.36
C SER A 198 8.33 -2.01 -6.23
N THR A 199 7.70 -2.33 -7.36
CA THR A 199 8.29 -3.09 -8.45
C THR A 199 8.16 -2.30 -9.75
N LEU A 200 8.83 -2.72 -10.81
CA LEU A 200 8.67 -2.07 -12.12
C LEU A 200 7.20 -2.07 -12.56
N ARG A 201 6.51 -3.21 -12.46
CA ARG A 201 5.09 -3.34 -12.79
C ARG A 201 4.23 -2.37 -11.96
N ASP A 202 4.43 -2.36 -10.65
CA ASP A 202 3.59 -1.55 -9.75
C ASP A 202 3.89 -0.05 -9.90
N THR A 203 5.12 0.32 -10.27
CA THR A 203 5.49 1.71 -10.59
C THR A 203 4.78 2.18 -11.87
N LEU A 204 4.75 1.34 -12.92
CA LEU A 204 3.98 1.62 -14.14
C LEU A 204 2.48 1.66 -13.88
N GLY A 205 1.98 0.74 -13.03
CA GLY A 205 0.59 0.75 -12.58
C GLY A 205 0.21 2.07 -11.89
N ARG A 206 1.02 2.54 -10.95
CA ARG A 206 0.81 3.85 -10.30
C ARG A 206 0.80 5.01 -11.29
N ALA A 207 1.69 4.99 -12.28
CA ALA A 207 1.71 6.02 -13.31
C ALA A 207 0.42 6.03 -14.15
N GLY A 208 -0.18 4.87 -14.41
CA GLY A 208 -1.49 4.76 -15.07
C GLY A 208 -2.64 5.23 -14.17
N ASP A 209 -2.66 4.80 -12.90
CA ASP A 209 -3.68 5.21 -11.93
C ASP A 209 -3.66 6.73 -11.65
N TYR A 210 -2.51 7.39 -11.86
CA TYR A 210 -2.39 8.84 -11.74
C TYR A 210 -3.43 9.56 -12.61
N PHE A 211 -3.68 9.09 -13.83
CA PHE A 211 -4.62 9.74 -14.76
C PHE A 211 -6.10 9.56 -14.39
N ILE A 212 -6.42 8.63 -13.51
CA ILE A 212 -7.81 8.41 -13.03
C ILE A 212 -7.99 8.80 -11.56
N THR A 213 -6.93 9.29 -10.92
CA THR A 213 -7.00 9.77 -9.53
C THR A 213 -7.54 11.18 -9.47
N PRO A 214 -8.74 11.42 -8.86
CA PRO A 214 -9.37 12.75 -8.87
C PRO A 214 -8.55 13.82 -8.17
N LEU A 215 -7.75 13.45 -7.18
CA LEU A 215 -6.94 14.38 -6.40
C LEU A 215 -5.91 15.12 -7.27
N ASN A 216 -5.43 14.50 -8.35
CA ASN A 216 -4.43 15.07 -9.25
C ASN A 216 -4.98 16.17 -10.19
N TYR A 217 -6.29 16.41 -10.14
CA TYR A 217 -6.97 17.45 -10.91
C TYR A 217 -7.47 18.63 -10.04
N VAL A 218 -7.06 18.63 -8.77
CA VAL A 218 -7.42 19.70 -7.83
C VAL A 218 -6.56 20.93 -8.11
N GLU A 219 -7.19 22.06 -8.35
CA GLU A 219 -6.54 23.35 -8.49
C GLU A 219 -6.87 24.26 -7.28
N PRO A 220 -5.93 25.08 -6.82
CA PRO A 220 -4.53 25.20 -7.25
C PRO A 220 -3.64 24.06 -6.75
N TRP A 221 -2.48 23.84 -7.35
CA TRP A 221 -1.55 22.73 -7.06
C TRP A 221 -1.14 22.65 -5.58
N GLU A 222 -1.10 23.78 -4.86
CA GLU A 222 -0.81 23.85 -3.43
C GLU A 222 -1.87 23.09 -2.61
N LEU A 223 -3.12 23.12 -3.07
CA LEU A 223 -4.22 22.41 -2.43
C LEU A 223 -4.14 20.91 -2.69
N GLU A 224 -3.81 20.48 -3.92
CA GLU A 224 -3.53 19.08 -4.26
C GLU A 224 -2.49 18.50 -3.30
N TRP A 225 -1.37 19.21 -3.13
CA TRP A 225 -0.30 18.80 -2.23
C TRP A 225 -0.71 18.77 -0.78
N GLY A 226 -1.36 19.83 -0.33
CA GLY A 226 -1.87 19.92 1.04
C GLY A 226 -2.78 18.75 1.39
N LEU A 227 -3.67 18.37 0.48
CA LEU A 227 -4.57 17.22 0.64
C LEU A 227 -3.80 15.89 0.66
N GLY A 228 -2.81 15.71 -0.22
CA GLY A 228 -1.97 14.51 -0.25
C GLY A 228 -1.13 14.35 1.03
N ILE A 229 -0.55 15.45 1.52
CA ILE A 229 0.17 15.44 2.81
C ILE A 229 -0.80 15.12 3.95
N LEU A 230 -1.99 15.71 3.96
CA LEU A 230 -3.01 15.44 4.98
C LEU A 230 -3.41 13.96 5.00
N ASP A 231 -3.67 13.35 3.84
CA ASP A 231 -4.00 11.93 3.74
C ASP A 231 -2.86 11.06 4.29
N THR A 232 -1.61 11.36 3.89
CA THR A 232 -0.42 10.67 4.35
C THR A 232 -0.23 10.76 5.86
N VAL A 233 -0.28 11.96 6.43
CA VAL A 233 -0.15 12.20 7.87
C VAL A 233 -1.29 11.51 8.63
N ASN A 234 -2.51 11.60 8.11
CA ASN A 234 -3.68 10.97 8.71
C ASN A 234 -3.56 9.44 8.73
N ARG A 235 -3.17 8.80 7.63
CA ARG A 235 -2.94 7.34 7.56
C ARG A 235 -1.84 6.93 8.53
N THR A 236 -0.70 7.62 8.50
CA THR A 236 0.43 7.33 9.40
C THR A 236 0.04 7.46 10.86
N SER A 237 -0.87 8.39 11.22
CA SER A 237 -1.30 8.60 12.60
C SER A 237 -2.02 7.39 13.24
N PHE A 238 -2.49 6.45 12.44
CA PHE A 238 -3.09 5.19 12.92
C PHE A 238 -2.07 4.05 13.10
N ARG A 239 -0.90 4.20 12.49
CA ARG A 239 0.12 3.14 12.35
C ARG A 239 1.49 3.54 12.90
N ILE A 240 1.50 4.52 13.82
CA ILE A 240 2.73 4.89 14.53
C ILE A 240 3.13 3.72 15.43
N GLY A 241 4.35 3.23 15.26
CA GLY A 241 4.88 2.05 15.94
C GLY A 241 5.10 0.87 15.01
N ASP A 242 4.18 0.62 14.07
CA ASP A 242 4.22 -0.56 13.19
C ASP A 242 5.56 -0.67 12.43
N TYR A 243 6.06 0.45 11.90
CA TYR A 243 7.33 0.49 11.17
C TYR A 243 8.54 0.26 12.08
N GLU A 244 8.53 0.85 13.26
CA GLU A 244 9.57 0.69 14.27
C GLU A 244 9.63 -0.76 14.76
N ASP A 245 8.48 -1.38 14.97
CA ASP A 245 8.38 -2.77 15.42
C ASP A 245 8.96 -3.71 14.36
N LEU A 246 8.60 -3.55 13.09
CA LEU A 246 9.19 -4.31 11.98
C LEU A 246 10.71 -4.10 11.91
N LYS A 247 11.16 -2.84 12.03
CA LYS A 247 12.58 -2.51 11.96
C LYS A 247 13.37 -3.10 13.12
N SER A 248 12.81 -3.10 14.33
CA SER A 248 13.46 -3.64 15.52
C SER A 248 13.47 -5.18 15.54
N ALA A 249 12.47 -5.82 14.96
CA ALA A 249 12.36 -7.27 14.88
C ALA A 249 13.25 -7.87 13.77
N SER A 250 13.79 -7.05 12.85
CA SER A 250 14.53 -7.53 11.68
C SER A 250 16.03 -7.35 11.83
N LEU A 251 16.82 -8.36 11.46
CA LEU A 251 18.28 -8.25 11.34
C LEU A 251 18.69 -7.33 10.18
N ASP A 252 17.98 -7.45 9.05
CA ASP A 252 18.10 -6.57 7.89
C ASP A 252 16.73 -5.95 7.54
N PRO A 253 16.46 -4.74 8.02
CA PRO A 253 15.18 -4.07 7.79
C PRO A 253 14.89 -3.79 6.31
N TYR A 254 15.91 -3.54 5.49
CA TYR A 254 15.71 -3.33 4.05
C TYR A 254 15.16 -4.58 3.38
N THR A 255 15.78 -5.73 3.62
CA THR A 255 15.33 -7.02 3.07
C THR A 255 13.96 -7.42 3.63
N ALA A 256 13.71 -7.22 4.91
CA ALA A 256 12.42 -7.49 5.53
C ALA A 256 11.28 -6.70 4.88
N ILE A 257 11.45 -5.39 4.67
CA ILE A 257 10.48 -4.53 4.00
C ILE A 257 10.26 -4.96 2.54
N LYS A 258 11.34 -5.28 1.82
CA LYS A 258 11.26 -5.77 0.44
C LYS A 258 10.43 -7.04 0.36
N ASN A 259 10.72 -8.02 1.21
CA ASN A 259 10.02 -9.30 1.22
C ASN A 259 8.54 -9.14 1.61
N ALA A 260 8.26 -8.37 2.68
CA ALA A 260 6.89 -8.08 3.11
C ALA A 260 6.07 -7.41 1.99
N TYR A 261 6.66 -6.45 1.28
CA TYR A 261 6.01 -5.80 0.15
C TYR A 261 5.68 -6.80 -0.97
N ILE A 262 6.65 -7.61 -1.38
CA ILE A 262 6.49 -8.57 -2.48
C ILE A 262 5.44 -9.62 -2.14
N GLN A 263 5.47 -10.19 -0.93
CA GLN A 263 4.49 -11.17 -0.46
C GLN A 263 3.08 -10.58 -0.46
N ASN A 264 2.91 -9.38 0.10
CA ASN A 264 1.62 -8.69 0.11
C ASN A 264 1.09 -8.45 -1.30
N ARG A 265 1.94 -7.97 -2.23
CA ARG A 265 1.52 -7.73 -3.63
C ARG A 265 1.12 -9.01 -4.35
N ARG A 266 1.85 -10.11 -4.15
CA ARG A 266 1.50 -11.41 -4.70
C ARG A 266 0.18 -11.94 -4.16
N SER A 267 -0.07 -11.78 -2.87
CA SER A 267 -1.35 -12.12 -2.25
C SER A 267 -2.51 -11.30 -2.82
N GLN A 268 -2.30 -10.00 -3.06
CA GLN A 268 -3.31 -9.12 -3.66
C GLN A 268 -3.65 -9.53 -5.09
N VAL A 269 -2.68 -9.85 -5.93
CA VAL A 269 -2.88 -10.29 -7.33
C VAL A 269 -3.62 -11.64 -7.42
N LYS A 270 -3.50 -12.50 -6.40
CA LYS A 270 -4.17 -13.82 -6.37
C LYS A 270 -5.65 -13.77 -5.94
N ARG A 271 -6.09 -12.66 -5.38
CA ARG A 271 -7.49 -12.45 -4.95
C ARG A 271 -8.39 -12.07 -6.12
#